data_0da7c00ef6071ec47f039f0a11ce4249
#
_entry.id   0da7c00ef6071ec47f039f0a11ce4249
#
_cell.length_a   1.000
_cell.length_b   1.000
_cell.length_c   1.000
_cell.angle_alpha   90.00
_cell.angle_beta   90.00
_cell.angle_gamma   90.00
#
_symmetry.space_group_name_H-M   'P 1'
#
loop_
_entity.id
_entity.type
_entity.pdbx_description
1 polymer ?
#
loop_
_entity_poly.entity_id
_entity_poly.type
_entity_poly.pdbx_seq_one_letter_code
_entity_poly.pdbx_strand_id
1 'polypeptide(L)'
;MRKYMKNYQEWYDHVASNIKNKPCLLRSLRAFNRFMTVVMPMIYLTLLATTYLQEGLGKQVLIYVFIPASGFVILSFLRKKINAPRPYEEWDIKPLLDRDSPGQSMPSRHVFSATIISMACLHASLSVGVILLVLSVFLGLVRVLGGVHYPKDVVVGYICALVWGVIFFLC
;
A
#
# COMPACT_ATOMS: atom_id res chain seq x y z
N MET A 1 6.63 20.77 19.19
CA MET A 1 5.88 20.07 18.13
C MET A 1 5.39 20.99 16.99
N ARG A 2 4.75 22.13 17.23
CA ARG A 2 4.28 23.09 16.19
C ARG A 2 5.35 23.63 15.21
N LYS A 3 6.64 23.72 15.59
CA LYS A 3 7.70 24.28 14.73
C LYS A 3 8.13 23.33 13.59
N TYR A 4 8.05 22.00 13.82
CA TYR A 4 8.28 20.99 12.76
C TYR A 4 7.09 20.87 11.81
N MET A 5 5.96 21.35 12.19
CA MET A 5 4.68 21.17 11.51
C MET A 5 4.42 22.25 10.44
N LYS A 6 4.87 23.50 10.60
CA LYS A 6 4.86 24.49 9.50
C LYS A 6 5.64 24.00 8.28
N ASN A 7 6.69 23.17 8.49
CA ASN A 7 7.50 22.59 7.43
C ASN A 7 6.76 21.56 6.53
N TYR A 8 5.74 20.84 7.02
CA TYR A 8 5.10 19.81 6.19
C TYR A 8 4.19 20.42 5.12
N GLN A 9 3.37 21.41 5.47
CA GLN A 9 2.50 22.09 4.52
C GLN A 9 3.31 22.79 3.43
N GLU A 10 4.32 23.58 3.82
CA GLU A 10 5.23 24.25 2.89
C GLU A 10 5.97 23.27 1.97
N TRP A 11 6.47 22.18 2.54
CA TRP A 11 7.12 21.11 1.78
C TRP A 11 6.15 20.48 0.78
N TYR A 12 4.94 20.14 1.23
CA TYR A 12 3.96 19.50 0.37
C TYR A 12 3.49 20.43 -0.75
N ASP A 13 3.22 21.70 -0.43
CA ASP A 13 2.80 22.69 -1.42
C ASP A 13 3.87 22.91 -2.50
N HIS A 14 5.15 22.91 -2.10
CA HIS A 14 6.26 22.97 -3.06
C HIS A 14 6.30 21.73 -3.96
N VAL A 15 6.20 20.54 -3.39
CA VAL A 15 6.18 19.28 -4.16
C VAL A 15 4.95 19.22 -5.06
N ALA A 16 3.78 19.53 -4.53
CA ALA A 16 2.51 19.49 -5.28
C ALA A 16 2.48 20.50 -6.43
N SER A 17 3.01 21.72 -6.24
CA SER A 17 3.11 22.73 -7.30
C SER A 17 4.02 22.24 -8.43
N ASN A 18 5.19 21.68 -8.11
CA ASN A 18 6.11 21.14 -9.09
C ASN A 18 5.51 19.99 -9.92
N ILE A 19 4.70 19.13 -9.29
CA ILE A 19 4.00 18.04 -9.99
C ILE A 19 2.85 18.57 -10.83
N LYS A 20 2.06 19.54 -10.32
CA LYS A 20 0.94 20.17 -11.04
C LYS A 20 1.41 20.89 -12.30
N ASN A 21 2.57 21.55 -12.24
CA ASN A 21 3.17 22.24 -13.38
C ASN A 21 3.63 21.31 -14.51
N LYS A 22 3.66 19.98 -14.23
CA LYS A 22 4.03 18.94 -15.20
C LYS A 22 2.86 17.97 -15.41
N PRO A 23 1.92 18.27 -16.33
CA PRO A 23 0.69 17.49 -16.48
C PRO A 23 0.95 16.00 -16.79
N CYS A 24 2.03 15.69 -17.49
CA CYS A 24 2.43 14.30 -17.75
C CYS A 24 2.75 13.57 -16.44
N LEU A 25 3.54 14.18 -15.55
CA LEU A 25 3.92 13.59 -14.26
C LEU A 25 2.69 13.38 -13.36
N LEU A 26 1.77 14.34 -13.33
CA LEU A 26 0.52 14.22 -12.55
C LEU A 26 -0.34 13.06 -13.08
N ARG A 27 -0.47 12.93 -14.41
CA ARG A 27 -1.19 11.81 -15.03
C ARG A 27 -0.54 10.48 -14.73
N SER A 28 0.79 10.39 -14.84
CA SER A 28 1.54 9.16 -14.53
C SER A 28 1.37 8.75 -13.06
N LEU A 29 1.43 9.69 -12.12
CA LEU A 29 1.22 9.45 -10.70
C LEU A 29 -0.17 8.86 -10.43
N ARG A 30 -1.21 9.48 -11.00
CA ARG A 30 -2.60 9.00 -10.86
C ARG A 30 -2.82 7.66 -11.54
N ALA A 31 -2.27 7.50 -12.76
CA ALA A 31 -2.37 6.26 -13.52
C ALA A 31 -1.69 5.10 -12.80
N PHE A 32 -0.49 5.31 -12.25
CA PHE A 32 0.23 4.29 -11.49
C PHE A 32 -0.52 3.90 -10.19
N ASN A 33 -1.05 4.88 -9.45
CA ASN A 33 -1.86 4.59 -8.27
C ASN A 33 -3.09 3.72 -8.62
N ARG A 34 -3.81 4.09 -9.69
CA ARG A 34 -4.98 3.33 -10.17
C ARG A 34 -4.57 1.95 -10.68
N PHE A 35 -3.49 1.88 -11.46
CA PHE A 35 -2.94 0.63 -11.98
C PHE A 35 -2.66 -0.35 -10.82
N MET A 36 -1.89 0.06 -9.82
CA MET A 36 -1.56 -0.80 -8.68
C MET A 36 -2.79 -1.22 -7.88
N THR A 37 -3.78 -0.32 -7.72
CA THR A 37 -5.03 -0.63 -7.01
C THR A 37 -5.86 -1.72 -7.71
N VAL A 38 -5.79 -1.79 -9.04
CA VAL A 38 -6.54 -2.79 -9.84
C VAL A 38 -5.70 -4.04 -10.09
N VAL A 39 -4.44 -3.88 -10.49
CA VAL A 39 -3.61 -4.99 -10.95
C VAL A 39 -3.18 -5.91 -9.79
N MET A 40 -2.89 -5.36 -8.61
CA MET A 40 -2.48 -6.19 -7.47
C MET A 40 -3.56 -7.22 -7.05
N PRO A 41 -4.84 -6.84 -6.86
CA PRO A 41 -5.90 -7.82 -6.63
C PRO A 41 -6.05 -8.83 -7.78
N MET A 42 -5.90 -8.40 -9.04
CA MET A 42 -5.98 -9.32 -10.18
C MET A 42 -4.85 -10.35 -10.18
N ILE A 43 -3.62 -9.92 -9.91
CA ILE A 43 -2.47 -10.83 -9.75
C ILE A 43 -2.74 -11.83 -8.62
N TYR A 44 -3.28 -11.36 -7.50
CA TYR A 44 -3.62 -12.23 -6.38
C TYR A 44 -4.70 -13.25 -6.72
N LEU A 45 -5.76 -12.83 -7.41
CA LEU A 45 -6.79 -13.76 -7.90
C LEU A 45 -6.23 -14.77 -8.90
N THR A 46 -5.33 -14.35 -9.78
CA THR A 46 -4.64 -15.23 -10.72
C THR A 46 -3.79 -16.27 -9.96
N LEU A 47 -3.03 -15.83 -8.94
CA LEU A 47 -2.25 -16.74 -8.09
C LEU A 47 -3.14 -17.79 -7.44
N LEU A 48 -4.25 -17.37 -6.83
CA LEU A 48 -5.20 -18.29 -6.20
C LEU A 48 -5.81 -19.26 -7.20
N ALA A 49 -6.24 -18.75 -8.37
CA ALA A 49 -6.86 -19.58 -9.42
C ALA A 49 -5.88 -20.61 -9.97
N THR A 50 -4.66 -20.21 -10.29
CA THR A 50 -3.63 -21.13 -10.81
C THR A 50 -3.26 -22.21 -9.80
N THR A 51 -3.07 -21.83 -8.52
CA THR A 51 -2.78 -22.78 -7.46
C THR A 51 -3.94 -23.76 -7.26
N TYR A 52 -5.18 -23.27 -7.25
CA TYR A 52 -6.37 -24.13 -7.13
C TYR A 52 -6.52 -25.10 -8.30
N LEU A 53 -6.24 -24.66 -9.53
CA LEU A 53 -6.32 -25.52 -10.72
C LEU A 53 -5.23 -26.61 -10.73
N GLN A 54 -4.07 -26.36 -10.09
CA GLN A 54 -2.96 -27.31 -10.04
C GLN A 54 -3.10 -28.32 -8.90
N GLU A 55 -3.56 -27.90 -7.73
CA GLU A 55 -3.50 -28.69 -6.49
C GLU A 55 -4.88 -28.91 -5.86
N GLY A 56 -5.95 -28.32 -6.44
CA GLY A 56 -7.28 -28.32 -5.82
C GLY A 56 -7.31 -27.47 -4.55
N LEU A 57 -8.25 -27.76 -3.64
CA LEU A 57 -8.35 -27.10 -2.33
C LEU A 57 -7.33 -27.68 -1.34
N GLY A 58 -6.05 -27.52 -1.69
CA GLY A 58 -4.93 -28.03 -0.90
C GLY A 58 -4.38 -27.01 0.13
N LYS A 59 -3.36 -27.45 0.88
CA LYS A 59 -2.67 -26.64 1.89
C LYS A 59 -2.21 -25.29 1.32
N GLN A 60 -1.71 -25.26 0.09
CA GLN A 60 -1.14 -24.08 -0.51
C GLN A 60 -2.20 -22.99 -0.75
N VAL A 61 -3.38 -23.34 -1.25
CA VAL A 61 -4.50 -22.39 -1.43
C VAL A 61 -4.93 -21.80 -0.10
N LEU A 62 -5.03 -22.65 0.96
CA LEU A 62 -5.39 -22.18 2.30
C LEU A 62 -4.37 -21.20 2.85
N ILE A 63 -3.07 -21.45 2.68
CA ILE A 63 -2.00 -20.54 3.07
C ILE A 63 -2.14 -19.19 2.37
N TYR A 64 -2.33 -19.21 1.03
CA TYR A 64 -2.50 -17.97 0.25
C TYR A 64 -3.77 -17.20 0.59
N VAL A 65 -4.80 -17.82 1.11
CA VAL A 65 -6.04 -17.16 1.56
C VAL A 65 -5.91 -16.66 2.99
N PHE A 66 -5.53 -17.54 3.94
CA PHE A 66 -5.61 -17.21 5.37
C PHE A 66 -4.54 -16.22 5.83
N ILE A 67 -3.32 -16.27 5.28
CA ILE A 67 -2.26 -15.35 5.69
C ILE A 67 -2.61 -13.90 5.29
N PRO A 68 -2.96 -13.57 4.03
CA PRO A 68 -3.36 -12.20 3.70
C PRO A 68 -4.64 -11.76 4.39
N ALA A 69 -5.63 -12.65 4.52
CA ALA A 69 -6.90 -12.33 5.16
C ALA A 69 -6.71 -11.97 6.64
N SER A 70 -5.97 -12.79 7.41
CA SER A 70 -5.70 -12.54 8.82
C SER A 70 -4.88 -11.26 9.02
N GLY A 71 -3.84 -11.04 8.21
CA GLY A 71 -3.05 -9.82 8.25
C GLY A 71 -3.89 -8.57 7.96
N PHE A 72 -4.80 -8.65 6.99
CA PHE A 72 -5.70 -7.55 6.65
C PHE A 72 -6.71 -7.24 7.77
N VAL A 73 -7.24 -8.25 8.42
CA VAL A 73 -8.16 -8.08 9.57
C VAL A 73 -7.43 -7.42 10.74
N ILE A 74 -6.24 -7.92 11.10
CA ILE A 74 -5.42 -7.36 12.18
C ILE A 74 -5.03 -5.92 11.86
N LEU A 75 -4.57 -5.65 10.64
CA LEU A 75 -4.25 -4.28 10.21
C LEU A 75 -5.46 -3.36 10.32
N SER A 76 -6.63 -3.81 9.89
CA SER A 76 -7.87 -3.02 9.93
C SER A 76 -8.27 -2.69 11.36
N PHE A 77 -8.12 -3.63 12.29
CA PHE A 77 -8.34 -3.42 13.71
C PHE A 77 -7.35 -2.39 14.30
N LEU A 78 -6.05 -2.54 13.99
CA LEU A 78 -5.01 -1.60 14.42
C LEU A 78 -5.28 -0.19 13.89
N ARG A 79 -5.64 -0.04 12.63
CA ARG A 79 -6.00 1.25 12.00
C ARG A 79 -7.17 1.92 12.71
N LYS A 80 -8.21 1.15 13.03
CA LYS A 80 -9.37 1.66 13.77
C LYS A 80 -8.98 2.10 15.18
N LYS A 81 -8.10 1.35 15.86
CA LYS A 81 -7.62 1.69 17.22
C LYS A 81 -6.71 2.91 17.22
N ILE A 82 -5.78 3.02 16.28
CA ILE A 82 -4.84 4.15 16.16
C ILE A 82 -5.57 5.42 15.70
N ASN A 83 -6.47 5.27 14.75
CA ASN A 83 -7.28 6.32 14.13
C ASN A 83 -6.49 7.61 13.81
N ALA A 84 -5.30 7.45 13.26
CA ALA A 84 -4.44 8.57 12.90
C ALA A 84 -5.07 9.44 11.80
N PRO A 85 -5.04 10.77 11.92
CA PRO A 85 -5.54 11.67 10.87
C PRO A 85 -4.65 11.61 9.64
N ARG A 86 -5.21 11.99 8.50
CA ARG A 86 -4.50 12.07 7.22
C ARG A 86 -3.90 13.46 7.01
N PRO A 87 -2.89 13.60 6.10
CA PRO A 87 -2.28 14.89 5.84
C PRO A 87 -3.27 16.00 5.51
N TYR A 88 -4.29 15.74 4.69
CA TYR A 88 -5.31 16.71 4.29
C TYR A 88 -6.40 16.97 5.35
N GLU A 89 -6.35 16.28 6.50
CA GLU A 89 -7.21 16.53 7.67
C GLU A 89 -6.52 17.41 8.70
N GLU A 90 -5.18 17.32 8.79
CA GLU A 90 -4.37 18.13 9.71
C GLU A 90 -3.90 19.45 9.10
N TRP A 91 -3.78 19.47 7.75
CA TRP A 91 -3.20 20.59 7.00
C TRP A 91 -4.16 21.06 5.91
N ASP A 92 -4.16 22.37 5.64
CA ASP A 92 -4.88 22.93 4.50
C ASP A 92 -4.13 22.67 3.19
N ILE A 93 -4.06 21.40 2.83
CA ILE A 93 -3.42 20.93 1.59
C ILE A 93 -4.46 20.35 0.63
N LYS A 94 -4.19 20.50 -0.67
CA LYS A 94 -5.01 19.88 -1.73
C LYS A 94 -4.29 18.67 -2.29
N PRO A 95 -4.68 17.43 -1.89
CA PRO A 95 -4.02 16.21 -2.36
C PRO A 95 -4.09 16.08 -3.89
N LEU A 96 -3.07 15.45 -4.48
CA LEU A 96 -2.99 15.17 -5.93
C LEU A 96 -3.73 13.88 -6.31
N LEU A 97 -3.95 12.99 -5.33
CA LEU A 97 -4.80 11.81 -5.46
C LEU A 97 -6.18 12.06 -4.86
N ASP A 98 -7.14 11.21 -5.23
CA ASP A 98 -8.47 11.22 -4.64
C ASP A 98 -8.40 10.95 -3.13
N ARG A 99 -9.23 11.65 -2.36
CA ARG A 99 -9.31 11.49 -0.91
C ARG A 99 -9.88 10.11 -0.57
N ASP A 100 -9.22 9.43 0.33
CA ASP A 100 -9.77 8.24 0.97
C ASP A 100 -10.77 8.63 2.08
N SER A 101 -11.37 7.62 2.74
CA SER A 101 -12.20 7.84 3.93
C SER A 101 -11.42 8.57 5.03
N PRO A 102 -12.09 9.45 5.80
CA PRO A 102 -11.46 10.19 6.90
C PRO A 102 -10.83 9.28 7.95
N GLY A 103 -9.80 9.80 8.62
CA GLY A 103 -9.07 9.08 9.66
C GLY A 103 -8.32 7.85 9.16
N GLN A 104 -7.87 7.04 10.11
CA GLN A 104 -7.23 5.74 9.87
C GLN A 104 -6.10 5.80 8.83
N SER A 105 -5.26 6.84 8.90
CA SER A 105 -4.15 6.99 7.97
C SER A 105 -3.10 5.88 8.13
N MET A 106 -2.77 5.54 9.37
CA MET A 106 -1.69 4.63 9.73
C MET A 106 -2.21 3.28 10.25
N PRO A 107 -1.59 2.16 9.83
CA PRO A 107 -0.70 1.95 8.67
C PRO A 107 -1.43 2.06 7.32
N SER A 108 -0.69 2.34 6.22
CA SER A 108 -1.30 2.44 4.89
C SER A 108 -1.83 1.09 4.39
N ARG A 109 -3.15 1.00 4.20
CA ARG A 109 -3.81 -0.22 3.73
C ARG A 109 -3.44 -0.60 2.29
N HIS A 110 -3.30 0.39 1.40
CA HIS A 110 -2.93 0.14 0.01
C HIS A 110 -1.53 -0.46 -0.09
N VAL A 111 -0.57 0.09 0.67
CA VAL A 111 0.81 -0.41 0.68
C VAL A 111 0.86 -1.80 1.33
N PHE A 112 0.19 -1.99 2.47
CA PHE A 112 0.11 -3.31 3.11
C PHE A 112 -0.46 -4.36 2.16
N SER A 113 -1.60 -4.09 1.51
CA SER A 113 -2.24 -5.05 0.58
C SER A 113 -1.33 -5.37 -0.60
N ALA A 114 -0.70 -4.37 -1.21
CA ALA A 114 0.23 -4.61 -2.30
C ALA A 114 1.42 -5.47 -1.85
N THR A 115 2.01 -5.15 -0.69
CA THR A 115 3.20 -5.85 -0.18
C THR A 115 2.87 -7.29 0.24
N ILE A 116 1.73 -7.55 0.90
CA ILE A 116 1.37 -8.93 1.31
C ILE A 116 1.07 -9.82 0.10
N ILE A 117 0.46 -9.27 -0.95
CA ILE A 117 0.27 -9.96 -2.24
C ILE A 117 1.63 -10.24 -2.89
N SER A 118 2.56 -9.26 -2.85
CA SER A 118 3.92 -9.46 -3.36
C SER A 118 4.66 -10.57 -2.63
N MET A 119 4.47 -10.71 -1.30
CA MET A 119 5.05 -11.80 -0.49
C MET A 119 4.44 -13.16 -0.86
N ALA A 120 3.14 -13.24 -1.12
CA ALA A 120 2.51 -14.45 -1.62
C ALA A 120 3.08 -14.85 -3.00
N CYS A 121 3.24 -13.88 -3.90
CA CYS A 121 3.87 -14.09 -5.19
C CYS A 121 5.37 -14.46 -5.06
N LEU A 122 6.08 -13.89 -4.09
CA LEU A 122 7.48 -14.19 -3.80
C LEU A 122 7.66 -15.65 -3.39
N HIS A 123 6.73 -16.17 -2.59
CA HIS A 123 6.70 -17.57 -2.20
C HIS A 123 6.46 -18.50 -3.41
N ALA A 124 5.62 -18.08 -4.37
CA ALA A 124 5.34 -18.87 -5.59
C ALA A 124 6.44 -18.70 -6.66
N SER A 125 7.01 -17.50 -6.80
CA SER A 125 8.02 -17.15 -7.81
C SER A 125 8.87 -15.99 -7.33
N LEU A 126 10.16 -16.25 -7.15
CA LEU A 126 11.14 -15.25 -6.69
C LEU A 126 11.12 -13.98 -7.57
N SER A 127 11.20 -14.16 -8.89
CA SER A 127 11.31 -13.04 -9.82
C SER A 127 10.07 -12.15 -9.81
N VAL A 128 8.88 -12.75 -9.84
CA VAL A 128 7.61 -12.02 -9.80
C VAL A 128 7.47 -11.28 -8.47
N GLY A 129 7.70 -11.97 -7.35
CA GLY A 129 7.58 -11.37 -6.02
C GLY A 129 8.52 -10.19 -5.81
N VAL A 130 9.78 -10.29 -6.22
CA VAL A 130 10.75 -9.18 -6.11
C VAL A 130 10.31 -7.96 -6.91
N ILE A 131 9.86 -8.15 -8.16
CA ILE A 131 9.35 -7.04 -8.99
C ILE A 131 8.16 -6.37 -8.29
N LEU A 132 7.21 -7.15 -7.78
CA LEU A 132 6.01 -6.62 -7.12
C LEU A 132 6.35 -5.92 -5.79
N LEU A 133 7.32 -6.41 -5.02
CA LEU A 133 7.81 -5.72 -3.82
C LEU A 133 8.38 -4.35 -4.15
N VAL A 134 9.20 -4.24 -5.20
CA VAL A 134 9.73 -2.95 -5.67
C VAL A 134 8.59 -2.02 -6.10
N LEU A 135 7.61 -2.50 -6.87
CA LEU A 135 6.44 -1.72 -7.27
C LEU A 135 5.61 -1.27 -6.05
N SER A 136 5.54 -2.08 -4.99
CA SER A 136 4.85 -1.72 -3.75
C SER A 136 5.55 -0.57 -3.00
N VAL A 137 6.89 -0.47 -3.07
CA VAL A 137 7.64 0.70 -2.57
C VAL A 137 7.28 1.94 -3.37
N PHE A 138 7.27 1.85 -4.71
CA PHE A 138 6.85 2.97 -5.57
C PHE A 138 5.40 3.39 -5.30
N LEU A 139 4.50 2.44 -5.02
CA LEU A 139 3.14 2.76 -4.59
C LEU A 139 3.15 3.59 -3.30
N GLY A 140 3.98 3.22 -2.32
CA GLY A 140 4.16 4.00 -1.09
C GLY A 140 4.61 5.44 -1.37
N LEU A 141 5.61 5.63 -2.23
CA LEU A 141 6.08 6.96 -2.65
C LEU A 141 4.94 7.76 -3.33
N VAL A 142 4.21 7.14 -4.23
CA VAL A 142 3.07 7.78 -4.92
C VAL A 142 1.96 8.19 -3.93
N ARG A 143 1.69 7.39 -2.89
CA ARG A 143 0.72 7.74 -1.84
C ARG A 143 1.16 8.94 -1.01
N VAL A 144 2.47 9.07 -0.73
CA VAL A 144 3.04 10.23 -0.01
C VAL A 144 3.03 11.48 -0.88
N LEU A 145 3.56 11.39 -2.11
CA LEU A 145 3.55 12.51 -3.08
C LEU A 145 2.13 12.94 -3.44
N GLY A 146 1.20 12.00 -3.42
CA GLY A 146 -0.23 12.23 -3.62
C GLY A 146 -0.93 12.95 -2.48
N GLY A 147 -0.29 13.11 -1.31
CA GLY A 147 -0.81 13.84 -0.14
C GLY A 147 -1.89 13.11 0.64
N VAL A 148 -1.99 11.78 0.49
CA VAL A 148 -3.03 10.97 1.16
C VAL A 148 -2.49 10.15 2.34
N HIS A 149 -1.16 10.04 2.47
CA HIS A 149 -0.48 9.39 3.59
C HIS A 149 0.81 10.13 3.97
N TYR A 150 1.18 10.06 5.24
CA TYR A 150 2.51 10.43 5.69
C TYR A 150 3.55 9.35 5.35
N PRO A 151 4.86 9.71 5.22
CA PRO A 151 5.92 8.72 5.01
C PRO A 151 5.89 7.57 6.02
N LYS A 152 5.66 7.87 7.30
CA LYS A 152 5.55 6.87 8.38
C LYS A 152 4.44 5.84 8.14
N ASP A 153 3.30 6.27 7.59
CA ASP A 153 2.13 5.39 7.38
C ASP A 153 2.43 4.32 6.33
N VAL A 154 3.15 4.71 5.28
CA VAL A 154 3.52 3.78 4.20
C VAL A 154 4.66 2.86 4.61
N VAL A 155 5.66 3.37 5.34
CA VAL A 155 6.77 2.56 5.86
C VAL A 155 6.25 1.49 6.83
N VAL A 156 5.40 1.88 7.79
CA VAL A 156 4.81 0.92 8.73
C VAL A 156 3.92 -0.08 8.01
N GLY A 157 3.11 0.36 7.04
CA GLY A 157 2.29 -0.55 6.22
C GLY A 157 3.13 -1.58 5.47
N TYR A 158 4.26 -1.15 4.89
CA TYR A 158 5.19 -2.02 4.17
C TYR A 158 5.86 -3.04 5.11
N ILE A 159 6.42 -2.57 6.23
CA ILE A 159 7.09 -3.42 7.21
C ILE A 159 6.12 -4.43 7.83
N CYS A 160 4.91 -4.01 8.22
CA CYS A 160 3.90 -4.93 8.75
C CYS A 160 3.58 -6.05 7.77
N ALA A 161 3.48 -5.74 6.47
CA ALA A 161 3.21 -6.74 5.45
C ALA A 161 4.39 -7.68 5.22
N LEU A 162 5.64 -7.18 5.26
CA LEU A 162 6.84 -8.03 5.17
C LEU A 162 6.89 -9.01 6.35
N VAL A 163 6.76 -8.49 7.58
CA VAL A 163 6.80 -9.32 8.80
C VAL A 163 5.70 -10.39 8.78
N TRP A 164 4.47 -10.00 8.43
CA TRP A 164 3.36 -10.94 8.32
C TRP A 164 3.56 -11.94 7.20
N GLY A 165 4.12 -11.49 6.08
CA GLY A 165 4.39 -12.33 4.91
C GLY A 165 5.51 -13.36 5.11
N VAL A 166 6.37 -13.20 6.13
CA VAL A 166 7.36 -14.26 6.48
C VAL A 166 6.67 -15.57 6.79
N ILE A 167 5.42 -15.55 7.29
CA ILE A 167 4.63 -16.73 7.61
C ILE A 167 4.48 -17.65 6.38
N PHE A 168 4.45 -17.14 5.15
CA PHE A 168 4.42 -17.96 3.93
C PHE A 168 5.58 -18.95 3.84
N PHE A 169 6.75 -18.58 4.38
CA PHE A 169 7.98 -19.35 4.30
C PHE A 169 8.20 -20.25 5.53
N LEU A 170 7.32 -20.15 6.53
CA LEU A 170 7.34 -20.96 7.75
C LEU A 170 6.31 -22.11 7.71
N CYS A 171 5.36 -22.05 6.78
CA CYS A 171 4.30 -23.06 6.59
C CYS A 171 4.62 -24.01 5.44
#